data_6c5bdd70053e8cf73f852bd7f4194ed3
#
_entry.id   6c5bdd70053e8cf73f852bd7f4194ed3
#
_cell.length_a   1.000
_cell.length_b   1.000
_cell.length_c   1.000
_cell.angle_alpha   90.00
_cell.angle_beta   90.00
_cell.angle_gamma   90.00
#
_symmetry.space_group_name_H-M   'P 1'
#
loop_
_entity.id
_entity.type
_entity.pdbx_description
1 polymer ?
#
loop_
_entity_poly.entity_id
_entity_poly.type
_entity_poly.pdbx_seq_one_letter_code
_entity_poly.pdbx_strand_id
1 'polypeptide(L)'
;MQVSKGEEPIEKVAVPEITGKTEVDAIAALEAVGLYAGDRKEEYSDEPAGTVISQDIAGGNKIEVGGSVGYTVSKGKEKAKMPAVIGLSEADAKAQLQAAGLTPVIYHEANENPKGSVFYASANTGDELEKGATVEIWISDGPAEQPPTDGNNNGNTDHNGSGDNNSGSTDGNTTGQEGNSGH
;
A
#
# COMPACT_ATOMS: atom_id res chain seq x y z
N MET A 1 -61.81 -7.88 -52.00
CA MET A 1 -60.81 -6.81 -51.96
C MET A 1 -60.28 -6.72 -50.53
N GLN A 2 -59.10 -7.27 -50.29
CA GLN A 2 -58.42 -7.10 -49.03
C GLN A 2 -57.64 -5.78 -49.11
N VAL A 3 -58.05 -4.84 -48.29
CA VAL A 3 -57.31 -3.60 -48.12
C VAL A 3 -56.09 -3.94 -47.25
N SER A 4 -54.90 -3.91 -47.83
CA SER A 4 -53.64 -4.00 -47.13
C SER A 4 -53.60 -2.81 -46.16
N LYS A 5 -53.65 -3.10 -44.83
CA LYS A 5 -53.40 -2.14 -43.77
C LYS A 5 -51.93 -1.76 -43.89
N GLY A 6 -51.65 -0.59 -44.43
CA GLY A 6 -50.30 -0.08 -44.50
C GLY A 6 -49.63 -0.13 -43.11
N GLU A 7 -48.37 -0.55 -43.08
CA GLU A 7 -47.56 -0.55 -41.87
C GLU A 7 -47.60 0.87 -41.30
N GLU A 8 -48.06 1.01 -40.05
CA GLU A 8 -48.04 2.26 -39.34
C GLU A 8 -46.56 2.73 -39.26
N PRO A 9 -46.25 4.02 -39.50
CA PRO A 9 -44.89 4.50 -39.44
C PRO A 9 -44.36 4.29 -38.01
N ILE A 10 -43.32 3.46 -37.90
CA ILE A 10 -42.63 3.21 -36.64
C ILE A 10 -41.95 4.52 -36.21
N GLU A 11 -42.42 5.11 -35.14
CA GLU A 11 -41.78 6.31 -34.57
C GLU A 11 -40.37 5.97 -34.06
N LYS A 12 -39.36 6.75 -34.51
CA LYS A 12 -37.98 6.62 -34.10
C LYS A 12 -37.54 7.85 -33.34
N VAL A 13 -36.89 7.64 -32.22
CA VAL A 13 -36.31 8.69 -31.38
C VAL A 13 -34.79 8.60 -31.38
N ALA A 14 -34.17 9.76 -31.20
CA ALA A 14 -32.72 9.81 -31.06
C ALA A 14 -32.31 9.32 -29.66
N VAL A 15 -31.35 8.42 -29.60
CA VAL A 15 -30.75 7.94 -28.36
C VAL A 15 -29.97 9.10 -27.72
N PRO A 16 -30.22 9.43 -26.44
CA PRO A 16 -29.45 10.47 -25.75
C PRO A 16 -28.03 9.97 -25.45
N GLU A 17 -27.10 10.91 -25.32
CA GLU A 17 -25.77 10.61 -24.78
C GLU A 17 -25.87 10.45 -23.29
N ILE A 18 -25.58 9.23 -22.80
CA ILE A 18 -25.64 8.87 -21.38
C ILE A 18 -24.27 8.62 -20.76
N THR A 19 -23.21 8.58 -21.56
CA THR A 19 -21.84 8.42 -21.08
C THR A 19 -21.42 9.60 -20.21
N GLY A 20 -20.74 9.33 -19.10
CA GLY A 20 -20.32 10.34 -18.13
C GLY A 20 -21.41 10.77 -17.14
N LYS A 21 -22.64 10.26 -17.27
CA LYS A 21 -23.73 10.51 -16.34
C LYS A 21 -23.76 9.46 -15.23
N THR A 22 -24.42 9.80 -14.12
CA THR A 22 -24.75 8.76 -13.13
C THR A 22 -25.76 7.79 -13.74
N GLU A 23 -25.77 6.55 -13.24
CA GLU A 23 -26.73 5.52 -13.71
C GLU A 23 -28.18 6.02 -13.62
N VAL A 24 -28.54 6.72 -12.54
CA VAL A 24 -29.90 7.29 -12.34
C VAL A 24 -30.22 8.33 -13.40
N ASP A 25 -29.30 9.25 -13.67
CA ASP A 25 -29.51 10.30 -14.69
C ASP A 25 -29.53 9.72 -16.11
N ALA A 26 -28.76 8.67 -16.36
CA ALA A 26 -28.75 7.96 -17.63
C ALA A 26 -30.09 7.28 -17.91
N ILE A 27 -30.65 6.58 -16.95
CA ILE A 27 -31.96 5.92 -17.05
C ILE A 27 -33.04 6.98 -17.27
N ALA A 28 -33.05 8.06 -16.48
CA ALA A 28 -34.00 9.17 -16.65
C ALA A 28 -33.92 9.81 -18.02
N ALA A 29 -32.70 9.97 -18.58
CA ALA A 29 -32.52 10.53 -19.91
C ALA A 29 -33.07 9.61 -21.03
N LEU A 30 -32.95 8.30 -20.88
CA LEU A 30 -33.54 7.31 -21.81
C LEU A 30 -35.07 7.33 -21.72
N GLU A 31 -35.63 7.29 -20.53
CA GLU A 31 -37.09 7.33 -20.32
C GLU A 31 -37.73 8.60 -20.83
N ALA A 32 -37.03 9.75 -20.70
CA ALA A 32 -37.54 11.05 -21.22
C ALA A 32 -37.80 11.09 -22.72
N VAL A 33 -37.11 10.23 -23.50
CA VAL A 33 -37.28 10.10 -24.93
C VAL A 33 -38.07 8.83 -25.33
N GLY A 34 -38.67 8.14 -24.37
CA GLY A 34 -39.45 6.93 -24.57
C GLY A 34 -38.64 5.67 -24.86
N LEU A 35 -37.40 5.62 -24.37
CA LEU A 35 -36.52 4.46 -24.44
C LEU A 35 -36.39 3.83 -23.08
N TYR A 36 -35.96 2.57 -23.04
CA TYR A 36 -35.72 1.84 -21.79
C TYR A 36 -34.24 1.57 -21.60
N ALA A 37 -33.80 1.49 -20.33
CA ALA A 37 -32.53 0.96 -19.95
C ALA A 37 -32.49 -0.54 -20.30
N GLY A 38 -31.51 -0.93 -21.10
CA GLY A 38 -31.27 -2.31 -21.53
C GLY A 38 -30.31 -3.08 -20.61
N ASP A 39 -29.46 -3.89 -21.23
CA ASP A 39 -28.49 -4.70 -20.50
C ASP A 39 -27.49 -3.81 -19.73
N ARG A 40 -27.40 -4.05 -18.43
CA ARG A 40 -26.46 -3.38 -17.53
C ARG A 40 -25.22 -4.24 -17.33
N LYS A 41 -24.05 -3.72 -17.65
CA LYS A 41 -22.75 -4.33 -17.39
C LYS A 41 -21.97 -3.47 -16.38
N GLU A 42 -21.02 -4.08 -15.72
CA GLU A 42 -20.12 -3.38 -14.79
C GLU A 42 -18.67 -3.69 -15.12
N GLU A 43 -17.85 -2.67 -15.16
CA GLU A 43 -16.42 -2.77 -15.41
C GLU A 43 -15.64 -1.84 -14.48
N TYR A 44 -14.40 -2.22 -14.14
CA TYR A 44 -13.48 -1.32 -13.45
C TYR A 44 -13.03 -0.21 -14.41
N SER A 45 -13.02 1.01 -13.94
CA SER A 45 -12.52 2.16 -14.73
C SER A 45 -12.00 3.26 -13.80
N ASP A 46 -11.33 4.26 -14.36
CA ASP A 46 -10.88 5.44 -13.61
C ASP A 46 -12.02 6.38 -13.22
N GLU A 47 -13.21 6.18 -13.84
CA GLU A 47 -14.40 6.95 -13.49
C GLU A 47 -14.97 6.51 -12.13
N PRO A 48 -15.62 7.43 -11.40
CA PRO A 48 -16.26 7.11 -10.13
C PRO A 48 -17.26 5.95 -10.27
N ALA A 49 -17.37 5.12 -9.24
CA ALA A 49 -18.34 4.04 -9.21
C ALA A 49 -19.77 4.58 -9.41
N GLY A 50 -20.56 3.92 -10.27
CA GLY A 50 -21.91 4.36 -10.61
C GLY A 50 -22.00 5.30 -11.81
N THR A 51 -20.88 5.65 -12.45
CA THR A 51 -20.85 6.45 -13.69
C THR A 51 -20.98 5.53 -14.90
N VAL A 52 -21.82 5.90 -15.87
CA VAL A 52 -21.93 5.20 -17.15
C VAL A 52 -20.68 5.48 -17.99
N ILE A 53 -19.95 4.43 -18.33
CA ILE A 53 -18.67 4.53 -19.08
C ILE A 53 -18.82 4.21 -20.56
N SER A 54 -19.88 3.50 -20.95
CA SER A 54 -20.20 3.22 -22.34
C SER A 54 -21.68 2.92 -22.54
N GLN A 55 -22.17 3.08 -23.77
CA GLN A 55 -23.51 2.69 -24.19
C GLN A 55 -23.44 1.90 -25.50
N ASP A 56 -24.33 0.91 -25.67
CA ASP A 56 -24.33 0.00 -26.83
C ASP A 56 -24.70 0.72 -28.12
N ILE A 57 -25.57 1.71 -28.02
CA ILE A 57 -26.05 2.52 -29.15
C ILE A 57 -25.62 3.96 -28.92
N ALA A 58 -24.76 4.47 -29.80
CA ALA A 58 -24.22 5.83 -29.67
C ALA A 58 -25.30 6.90 -29.65
N GLY A 59 -25.08 7.95 -28.87
CA GLY A 59 -25.94 9.12 -28.84
C GLY A 59 -26.16 9.72 -30.25
N GLY A 60 -27.39 10.16 -30.52
CA GLY A 60 -27.80 10.67 -31.82
C GLY A 60 -28.30 9.63 -32.81
N ASN A 61 -28.03 8.34 -32.63
CA ASN A 61 -28.62 7.28 -33.44
C ASN A 61 -30.12 7.17 -33.18
N LYS A 62 -30.88 6.81 -34.21
CA LYS A 62 -32.32 6.68 -34.10
C LYS A 62 -32.75 5.23 -33.98
N ILE A 63 -33.48 4.92 -32.93
CA ILE A 63 -34.10 3.61 -32.68
C ILE A 63 -35.61 3.78 -32.47
N GLU A 64 -36.36 2.69 -32.54
CA GLU A 64 -37.79 2.68 -32.32
C GLU A 64 -38.14 3.13 -30.90
N VAL A 65 -39.21 3.87 -30.73
CA VAL A 65 -39.79 4.22 -29.42
C VAL A 65 -40.09 2.91 -28.67
N GLY A 66 -39.75 2.83 -27.39
CA GLY A 66 -39.84 1.60 -26.62
C GLY A 66 -38.64 0.64 -26.79
N GLY A 67 -37.66 1.03 -27.63
CA GLY A 67 -36.40 0.30 -27.68
C GLY A 67 -35.57 0.41 -26.41
N SER A 68 -34.62 -0.49 -26.23
CA SER A 68 -33.71 -0.49 -25.08
C SER A 68 -32.28 -0.18 -25.48
N VAL A 69 -31.58 0.52 -24.62
CA VAL A 69 -30.15 0.85 -24.77
C VAL A 69 -29.37 0.21 -23.62
N GLY A 70 -28.48 -0.72 -23.96
CA GLY A 70 -27.57 -1.31 -23.01
C GLY A 70 -26.44 -0.34 -22.64
N TYR A 71 -25.91 -0.46 -21.44
CA TYR A 71 -24.87 0.43 -20.94
C TYR A 71 -23.95 -0.28 -19.96
N THR A 72 -22.74 0.26 -19.80
CA THR A 72 -21.75 -0.21 -18.84
C THR A 72 -21.51 0.86 -17.78
N VAL A 73 -21.52 0.43 -16.51
CA VAL A 73 -21.31 1.28 -15.34
C VAL A 73 -19.95 1.02 -14.74
N SER A 74 -19.25 2.07 -14.34
CA SER A 74 -18.00 1.98 -13.61
C SER A 74 -18.22 1.35 -12.22
N LYS A 75 -17.36 0.40 -11.87
CA LYS A 75 -17.18 -0.09 -10.47
C LYS A 75 -16.19 0.76 -9.68
N GLY A 76 -15.65 1.81 -10.31
CA GLY A 76 -14.51 2.55 -9.81
C GLY A 76 -13.20 1.81 -10.12
N LYS A 77 -12.10 2.30 -9.57
CA LYS A 77 -10.77 1.72 -9.77
C LYS A 77 -10.67 0.34 -9.14
N GLU A 78 -10.00 -0.56 -9.84
CA GLU A 78 -9.68 -1.88 -9.29
C GLU A 78 -8.81 -1.75 -8.05
N LYS A 79 -9.16 -2.48 -6.99
CA LYS A 79 -8.43 -2.47 -5.72
C LYS A 79 -7.56 -3.70 -5.57
N ALA A 80 -6.43 -3.50 -4.90
CA ALA A 80 -5.48 -4.53 -4.51
C ALA A 80 -5.41 -4.58 -2.98
N LYS A 81 -5.28 -5.78 -2.42
CA LYS A 81 -5.04 -5.94 -0.97
C LYS A 81 -3.55 -5.91 -0.68
N MET A 82 -3.19 -5.14 0.34
CA MET A 82 -1.82 -5.09 0.86
C MET A 82 -1.43 -6.45 1.45
N PRO A 83 -0.39 -7.11 0.90
CA PRO A 83 0.13 -8.36 1.46
C PRO A 83 0.91 -8.13 2.76
N ALA A 84 1.14 -9.20 3.52
CA ALA A 84 1.99 -9.16 4.71
C ALA A 84 3.46 -9.16 4.27
N VAL A 85 4.11 -7.99 4.35
CA VAL A 85 5.51 -7.83 3.92
C VAL A 85 6.49 -7.61 5.06
N ILE A 86 6.01 -7.26 6.25
CA ILE A 86 6.87 -7.04 7.42
C ILE A 86 7.59 -8.34 7.80
N GLY A 87 8.90 -8.26 8.00
CA GLY A 87 9.77 -9.40 8.33
C GLY A 87 10.25 -10.21 7.13
N LEU A 88 9.74 -9.93 5.93
CA LEU A 88 10.22 -10.59 4.71
C LEU A 88 11.54 -9.98 4.21
N SER A 89 12.23 -10.73 3.36
CA SER A 89 13.35 -10.18 2.60
C SER A 89 12.88 -9.13 1.60
N GLU A 90 13.77 -8.23 1.19
CA GLU A 90 13.48 -7.25 0.14
C GLU A 90 12.91 -7.90 -1.12
N ALA A 91 13.53 -8.99 -1.59
CA ALA A 91 13.12 -9.70 -2.79
C ALA A 91 11.70 -10.28 -2.67
N ASP A 92 11.40 -10.92 -1.52
CA ASP A 92 10.09 -11.52 -1.28
C ASP A 92 9.00 -10.46 -1.12
N ALA A 93 9.28 -9.39 -0.39
CA ALA A 93 8.36 -8.28 -0.22
C ALA A 93 8.03 -7.61 -1.56
N LYS A 94 9.05 -7.34 -2.37
CA LYS A 94 8.88 -6.81 -3.73
C LYS A 94 8.03 -7.72 -4.61
N ALA A 95 8.32 -9.02 -4.60
CA ALA A 95 7.57 -10.01 -5.38
C ALA A 95 6.10 -10.07 -4.94
N GLN A 96 5.81 -10.07 -3.63
CA GLN A 96 4.44 -10.09 -3.11
C GLN A 96 3.66 -8.82 -3.44
N LEU A 97 4.27 -7.64 -3.30
CA LEU A 97 3.64 -6.37 -3.67
C LEU A 97 3.30 -6.32 -5.16
N GLN A 98 4.24 -6.72 -6.01
CA GLN A 98 4.02 -6.78 -7.46
C GLN A 98 2.95 -7.81 -7.84
N ALA A 99 2.94 -8.98 -7.21
CA ALA A 99 1.90 -10.00 -7.42
C ALA A 99 0.51 -9.52 -6.99
N ALA A 100 0.43 -8.67 -5.96
CA ALA A 100 -0.79 -8.00 -5.55
C ALA A 100 -1.21 -6.86 -6.48
N GLY A 101 -0.37 -6.49 -7.46
CA GLY A 101 -0.63 -5.36 -8.36
C GLY A 101 -0.28 -4.00 -7.77
N LEU A 102 0.60 -3.97 -6.77
CA LEU A 102 1.11 -2.75 -6.11
C LEU A 102 2.53 -2.43 -6.60
N THR A 103 2.92 -1.18 -6.52
CA THR A 103 4.25 -0.70 -6.93
C THR A 103 5.13 -0.45 -5.70
N PRO A 104 6.15 -1.29 -5.42
CA PRO A 104 7.03 -1.09 -4.29
C PRO A 104 8.04 0.05 -4.54
N VAL A 105 8.22 0.92 -3.56
CA VAL A 105 9.35 1.84 -3.43
C VAL A 105 10.14 1.43 -2.20
N ILE A 106 11.45 1.30 -2.34
CA ILE A 106 12.32 0.69 -1.35
C ILE A 106 13.24 1.76 -0.77
N TYR A 107 13.28 1.83 0.56
CA TYR A 107 14.21 2.63 1.33
C TYR A 107 15.05 1.72 2.23
N HIS A 108 16.27 2.12 2.51
CA HIS A 108 17.18 1.43 3.42
C HIS A 108 17.49 2.31 4.62
N GLU A 109 17.46 1.72 5.80
CA GLU A 109 17.74 2.43 7.04
C GLU A 109 18.42 1.50 8.06
N ALA A 110 19.45 2.02 8.73
CA ALA A 110 20.12 1.30 9.82
C ALA A 110 19.21 1.27 11.05
N ASN A 111 18.93 0.07 11.57
CA ASN A 111 18.15 -0.12 12.79
C ASN A 111 18.46 -1.50 13.41
N GLU A 112 17.83 -1.80 14.53
CA GLU A 112 18.09 -3.06 15.31
C GLU A 112 17.45 -4.32 14.69
N ASN A 113 16.65 -4.20 13.62
CA ASN A 113 16.06 -5.37 12.98
C ASN A 113 17.10 -6.13 12.15
N PRO A 114 16.84 -7.41 11.83
CA PRO A 114 17.75 -8.20 11.00
C PRO A 114 18.00 -7.54 9.66
N LYS A 115 19.28 -7.48 9.26
CA LYS A 115 19.69 -6.93 7.99
C LYS A 115 18.97 -7.59 6.82
N GLY A 116 18.45 -6.77 5.89
CA GLY A 116 17.73 -7.22 4.71
C GLY A 116 16.25 -7.52 4.93
N SER A 117 15.73 -7.33 6.15
CA SER A 117 14.30 -7.52 6.43
C SER A 117 13.51 -6.23 6.35
N VAL A 118 12.26 -6.33 5.88
CA VAL A 118 11.31 -5.22 5.91
C VAL A 118 10.88 -4.96 7.35
N PHE A 119 11.09 -3.78 7.85
CA PHE A 119 10.66 -3.40 9.20
C PHE A 119 9.51 -2.40 9.23
N TYR A 120 9.24 -1.73 8.12
CA TYR A 120 8.13 -0.79 7.99
C TYR A 120 7.56 -0.79 6.58
N ALA A 121 6.26 -0.54 6.47
CA ALA A 121 5.56 -0.33 5.21
C ALA A 121 4.54 0.81 5.39
N SER A 122 4.32 1.61 4.35
CA SER A 122 3.40 2.76 4.36
C SER A 122 1.93 2.39 4.45
N ALA A 123 1.60 1.11 4.25
CA ALA A 123 0.25 0.57 4.36
C ALA A 123 0.23 -0.69 5.23
N ASN A 124 -0.88 -0.95 5.89
CA ASN A 124 -1.04 -2.11 6.75
C ASN A 124 -1.47 -3.35 5.95
N THR A 125 -1.08 -4.53 6.44
CA THR A 125 -1.54 -5.79 5.85
C THR A 125 -3.06 -5.86 5.81
N GLY A 126 -3.59 -6.12 4.61
CA GLY A 126 -5.04 -6.23 4.39
C GLY A 126 -5.72 -4.94 3.95
N ASP A 127 -5.04 -3.80 3.98
CA ASP A 127 -5.57 -2.54 3.46
C ASP A 127 -5.93 -2.67 1.97
N GLU A 128 -7.04 -2.08 1.57
CA GLU A 128 -7.46 -2.01 0.18
C GLU A 128 -6.90 -0.73 -0.47
N LEU A 129 -5.95 -0.90 -1.35
CA LEU A 129 -5.30 0.16 -2.12
C LEU A 129 -5.78 0.12 -3.57
N GLU A 130 -5.65 1.21 -4.29
CA GLU A 130 -5.87 1.19 -5.74
C GLU A 130 -4.80 0.31 -6.40
N LYS A 131 -5.18 -0.49 -7.39
CA LYS A 131 -4.25 -1.28 -8.18
C LYS A 131 -3.22 -0.36 -8.86
N GLY A 132 -1.94 -0.69 -8.71
CA GLY A 132 -0.85 0.17 -9.16
C GLY A 132 -0.40 1.22 -8.13
N ALA A 133 -1.10 1.34 -7.00
CA ALA A 133 -0.69 2.27 -5.94
C ALA A 133 0.74 1.98 -5.45
N THR A 134 1.44 3.03 -5.11
CA THR A 134 2.79 2.95 -4.58
C THR A 134 2.75 2.59 -3.10
N VAL A 135 3.54 1.59 -2.72
CA VAL A 135 3.77 1.20 -1.33
C VAL A 135 5.25 1.38 -1.03
N GLU A 136 5.53 2.24 -0.08
CA GLU A 136 6.88 2.44 0.42
C GLU A 136 7.19 1.40 1.49
N ILE A 137 8.35 0.76 1.37
CA ILE A 137 8.86 -0.20 2.35
C ILE A 137 10.27 0.19 2.77
N TRP A 138 10.57 -0.01 4.05
CA TRP A 138 11.89 0.23 4.63
C TRP A 138 12.56 -1.08 4.98
N ILE A 139 13.77 -1.25 4.46
CA ILE A 139 14.62 -2.42 4.66
C ILE A 139 15.67 -2.08 5.70
N SER A 140 15.86 -2.96 6.65
CA SER A 140 16.92 -2.83 7.66
C SER A 140 18.30 -3.08 7.05
N ASP A 141 19.21 -2.15 7.26
CA ASP A 141 20.65 -2.38 6.99
C ASP A 141 21.38 -3.05 8.17
N GLY A 142 20.64 -3.38 9.23
CA GLY A 142 21.15 -3.84 10.50
C GLY A 142 21.53 -2.68 11.42
N PRO A 143 22.03 -2.96 12.63
CA PRO A 143 22.50 -1.95 13.56
C PRO A 143 23.62 -1.12 12.92
N ALA A 144 23.59 0.19 13.14
CA ALA A 144 24.71 1.06 12.71
C ALA A 144 26.00 0.50 13.33
N GLU A 145 27.00 0.27 12.49
CA GLU A 145 28.33 -0.12 12.98
C GLU A 145 28.82 0.98 13.93
N GLN A 146 29.02 0.65 15.20
CA GLN A 146 29.70 1.53 16.12
C GLN A 146 31.12 1.71 15.57
N PRO A 147 31.62 2.96 15.49
CA PRO A 147 33.02 3.17 15.14
C PRO A 147 33.86 2.31 16.11
N PRO A 148 34.92 1.66 15.61
CA PRO A 148 35.79 0.85 16.46
C PRO A 148 36.18 1.70 17.68
N THR A 149 35.80 1.30 18.85
CA THR A 149 36.35 1.84 20.06
C THR A 149 37.84 1.48 20.00
N ASP A 150 38.67 2.45 19.67
CA ASP A 150 40.10 2.31 19.81
C ASP A 150 40.37 1.87 21.25
N GLY A 151 40.49 0.59 21.40
CA GLY A 151 41.03 0.01 22.62
C GLY A 151 42.44 0.53 22.74
N ASN A 152 42.58 1.66 23.40
CA ASN A 152 43.87 2.10 23.89
C ASN A 152 44.36 1.05 24.91
N ASN A 153 44.90 -0.03 24.38
CA ASN A 153 45.71 -0.96 25.15
C ASN A 153 47.03 -0.23 25.37
N ASN A 154 47.04 0.56 26.44
CA ASN A 154 48.28 1.12 26.98
C ASN A 154 49.15 -0.06 27.45
N GLY A 155 49.93 -0.56 26.51
CA GLY A 155 50.98 -1.51 26.76
C GLY A 155 51.94 -0.93 27.80
N ASN A 156 51.86 -1.45 29.00
CA ASN A 156 52.83 -1.30 30.03
C ASN A 156 54.16 -1.87 29.51
N THR A 157 55.04 -1.02 29.06
CA THR A 157 56.44 -1.35 28.85
C THR A 157 57.12 -1.51 30.18
N ASP A 158 57.41 -2.75 30.51
CA ASP A 158 58.37 -3.08 31.57
C ASP A 158 59.68 -2.36 31.34
N HIS A 159 60.00 -1.38 32.22
CA HIS A 159 61.36 -0.94 32.42
C HIS A 159 61.92 -1.59 33.65
N ASN A 160 62.69 -2.64 33.39
CA ASN A 160 63.64 -3.19 34.31
C ASN A 160 64.76 -2.15 34.55
N GLY A 161 64.89 -1.73 35.80
CA GLY A 161 65.95 -0.83 36.24
C GLY A 161 66.28 -1.09 37.70
N SER A 162 67.27 -1.89 37.87
CA SER A 162 68.05 -2.14 39.10
C SER A 162 68.24 -0.92 40.04
N GLY A 163 68.22 -1.13 41.32
CA GLY A 163 68.87 -0.19 42.27
C GLY A 163 68.32 -0.24 43.68
N ASP A 164 68.84 -1.12 44.44
CA ASP A 164 69.33 -1.06 45.82
C ASP A 164 68.67 -0.17 46.88
N ASN A 165 68.48 -0.85 48.02
CA ASN A 165 68.80 -0.46 49.42
C ASN A 165 67.80 0.27 50.29
N ASN A 166 67.49 -0.43 51.32
CA ASN A 166 67.75 -0.22 52.73
C ASN A 166 66.60 0.23 53.65
N SER A 167 66.40 -0.68 54.58
CA SER A 167 66.15 -0.51 56.03
C SER A 167 65.03 0.40 56.52
N GLY A 168 64.33 -0.26 57.43
CA GLY A 168 63.80 0.43 58.61
C GLY A 168 62.37 0.07 58.93
N SER A 169 62.22 -0.99 59.59
CA SER A 169 61.77 -1.18 60.98
C SER A 169 60.63 -0.30 61.47
N THR A 170 59.75 -1.03 62.10
CA THR A 170 59.01 -0.91 63.35
C THR A 170 57.52 -0.56 63.26
N ASP A 171 56.79 -1.59 63.72
CA ASP A 171 55.88 -1.63 64.87
C ASP A 171 54.58 -0.81 64.82
N GLY A 172 53.57 -1.53 65.21
CA GLY A 172 52.50 -0.98 66.00
C GLY A 172 51.08 -1.26 65.50
N ASN A 173 50.60 -2.44 65.69
CA ASN A 173 49.63 -2.81 66.74
C ASN A 173 48.25 -2.06 66.69
N THR A 174 47.28 -2.89 66.83
CA THR A 174 46.07 -2.88 67.67
C THR A 174 44.74 -2.44 67.02
N THR A 175 43.93 -3.45 66.83
CA THR A 175 42.62 -3.73 67.46
C THR A 175 41.43 -2.75 67.24
N GLY A 176 40.34 -3.44 67.04
CA GLY A 176 39.03 -3.07 67.52
C GLY A 176 38.01 -2.94 66.40
N GLN A 177 37.25 -3.92 66.04
CA GLN A 177 36.11 -4.57 66.68
C GLN A 177 34.84 -3.75 66.64
N GLU A 178 33.85 -4.40 66.04
CA GLU A 178 32.40 -4.34 66.31
C GLU A 178 31.70 -3.08 65.90
N GLY A 179 30.53 -3.14 65.35
CA GLY A 179 29.41 -4.05 65.35
C GLY A 179 28.17 -3.32 64.80
N ASN A 180 27.33 -4.12 64.33
CA ASN A 180 25.90 -4.16 64.56
C ASN A 180 24.92 -3.24 63.82
N SER A 181 24.09 -3.92 63.06
CA SER A 181 22.62 -3.95 63.01
C SER A 181 21.81 -2.67 62.76
N GLY A 182 20.95 -2.84 61.82
CA GLY A 182 19.54 -2.74 62.09
C GLY A 182 18.79 -1.56 61.46
N HIS A 183 18.01 -1.86 60.68
CA HIS A 183 16.59 -1.76 60.41
C HIS A 183 16.29 -1.60 58.96
#